data_3d1a6f1746281a56e273ef0ccbb55f81
#
_entry.id   3d1a6f1746281a56e273ef0ccbb55f81
#
_cell.length_a   1.000
_cell.length_b   1.000
_cell.length_c   1.000
_cell.angle_alpha   90.00
_cell.angle_beta   90.00
_cell.angle_gamma   90.00
#
_symmetry.space_group_name_H-M   'P 1'
#
loop_
_entity.id
_entity.type
_entity.pdbx_description
1 polymer ?
#
loop_
_entity_poly.entity_id
_entity_poly.type
_entity_poly.pdbx_seq_one_letter_code
_entity_poly.pdbx_strand_id
1 'polypeptide(L)'
;MGKKSPSAIIARWEAFLMKSKKLVSFILACAFVLTGCTAAKDTSVTTTAPSSMVSSATTAETTPETTVKPKFEFNPHPYSKKLSERIPQEHWDAMNNLIDAVRKGETTFKCANEEAYKWCTDPTVLCCLIPPAGTKVEGKSDDGSPAFENGTGKLHYTMPVEEYVKRQKDFEKMIEDILNSNIEYDDTEYEKALKLYLYVASNFEYKEMNEQEAVDSYVYLSFVNKNGVCENFAAVYAYLLLQSGIDAFSIGCFDKNCHAWTYAIINGQGYHIDTTWALKGTRNGIYLDYFMMSDKEREYDDCPVGDLTGALVPGYWVNKTSWSLPATDNRYNIRDWCYFESLDEEKKILHYVDVNNEPKEFHYGDVK
;
A
#
# COMPACT_ATOMS: atom_id res chain seq x y z
N MET A 1 -14.72 -0.02 -37.11
CA MET A 1 -14.46 0.10 -35.68
C MET A 1 -12.95 0.28 -35.47
N GLY A 2 -12.52 1.51 -35.26
CA GLY A 2 -11.10 1.88 -35.23
C GLY A 2 -10.43 1.45 -33.93
N LYS A 3 -9.35 0.69 -34.06
CA LYS A 3 -8.46 0.34 -32.95
C LYS A 3 -7.78 1.62 -32.44
N LYS A 4 -8.10 2.09 -31.24
CA LYS A 4 -7.31 3.13 -30.57
C LYS A 4 -5.98 2.52 -30.14
N SER A 5 -4.87 3.12 -30.59
CA SER A 5 -3.52 2.65 -30.28
C SER A 5 -3.17 2.86 -28.79
N PRO A 6 -2.24 2.07 -28.23
CA PRO A 6 -1.73 2.26 -26.85
C PRO A 6 -1.21 3.67 -26.57
N SER A 7 -0.74 4.39 -27.60
CA SER A 7 -0.33 5.80 -27.52
C SER A 7 -1.45 6.77 -27.11
N ALA A 8 -2.72 6.40 -27.27
CA ALA A 8 -3.84 7.26 -26.90
C ALA A 8 -4.11 7.29 -25.38
N ILE A 9 -3.67 6.27 -24.65
CA ILE A 9 -3.81 6.19 -23.18
C ILE A 9 -2.65 6.93 -22.53
N ILE A 10 -1.43 6.71 -23.03
CA ILE A 10 -0.25 7.49 -22.60
C ILE A 10 -0.48 8.98 -22.87
N ALA A 11 -1.02 9.36 -24.03
CA ALA A 11 -1.37 10.72 -24.36
C ALA A 11 -2.48 11.31 -23.45
N ARG A 12 -3.34 10.50 -22.85
CA ARG A 12 -4.36 10.94 -21.89
C ARG A 12 -3.76 11.20 -20.50
N TRP A 13 -2.81 10.38 -20.08
CA TRP A 13 -1.99 10.61 -18.88
C TRP A 13 -1.08 11.84 -19.05
N GLU A 14 -0.42 11.96 -20.19
CA GLU A 14 0.39 13.15 -20.52
C GLU A 14 -0.51 14.40 -20.65
N ALA A 15 -1.72 14.28 -21.18
CA ALA A 15 -2.68 15.41 -21.26
C ALA A 15 -3.26 15.77 -19.88
N PHE A 16 -3.44 14.81 -18.98
CA PHE A 16 -3.79 15.05 -17.59
C PHE A 16 -2.65 15.75 -16.86
N LEU A 17 -1.41 15.24 -16.98
CA LEU A 17 -0.20 15.85 -16.43
C LEU A 17 0.10 17.23 -17.05
N MET A 18 -0.18 17.45 -18.36
CA MET A 18 -0.02 18.75 -19.01
C MET A 18 -1.15 19.73 -18.68
N LYS A 19 -2.37 19.30 -18.38
CA LYS A 19 -3.42 20.17 -17.87
C LYS A 19 -3.08 20.68 -16.46
N SER A 20 -2.52 19.81 -15.60
CA SER A 20 -2.04 20.23 -14.27
C SER A 20 -0.91 21.26 -14.37
N LYS A 21 0.03 21.11 -15.33
CA LYS A 21 1.10 22.10 -15.55
C LYS A 21 0.63 23.47 -16.04
N LYS A 22 -0.53 23.58 -16.71
CA LYS A 22 -1.09 24.86 -17.16
C LYS A 22 -1.89 25.60 -16.09
N LEU A 23 -2.39 24.91 -15.06
CA LEU A 23 -3.13 25.55 -13.96
C LEU A 23 -2.22 26.18 -12.91
N VAL A 24 -0.99 25.68 -12.75
CA VAL A 24 0.01 26.19 -11.79
C VAL A 24 0.46 27.64 -12.08
N SER A 25 0.24 28.17 -13.28
CA SER A 25 0.67 29.52 -13.65
C SER A 25 -0.31 30.63 -13.27
N PHE A 26 -1.46 30.38 -12.67
CA PHE A 26 -2.49 31.42 -12.47
C PHE A 26 -2.84 31.77 -11.02
N ILE A 27 -2.24 31.10 -10.00
CA ILE A 27 -2.54 31.42 -8.58
C ILE A 27 -1.25 31.79 -7.83
N LEU A 28 -0.62 32.87 -8.24
CA LEU A 28 0.42 33.51 -7.44
C LEU A 28 0.08 35.00 -7.22
N ALA A 29 -1.08 35.29 -6.67
CA ALA A 29 -1.41 36.60 -6.14
C ALA A 29 -2.57 36.48 -5.16
N CYS A 30 -2.29 36.44 -3.89
CA CYS A 30 -3.07 36.92 -2.74
C CYS A 30 -2.80 36.07 -1.49
N ALA A 31 -1.80 36.45 -0.75
CA ALA A 31 -1.75 36.14 0.68
C ALA A 31 -0.87 37.16 1.40
N PHE A 32 -1.45 37.95 2.21
CA PHE A 32 -0.80 38.56 3.39
C PHE A 32 -1.84 38.86 4.46
N VAL A 33 -1.36 38.66 5.72
CA VAL A 33 -1.90 39.23 6.99
C VAL A 33 -2.90 38.31 7.72
N LEU A 34 -2.62 37.79 8.91
CA LEU A 34 -2.39 38.42 10.20
C LEU A 34 -2.00 37.38 11.29
N THR A 35 -1.01 37.76 12.01
CA THR A 35 -0.56 37.51 13.39
C THR A 35 -1.61 37.39 14.50
N GLY A 36 -1.27 36.61 15.54
CA GLY A 36 -1.93 36.72 16.85
C GLY A 36 -1.46 35.70 17.91
N CYS A 37 -0.68 36.14 18.85
CA CYS A 37 -0.12 35.50 20.05
C CYS A 37 -1.14 35.02 21.08
N THR A 38 -0.77 34.04 21.93
CA THR A 38 -0.49 34.10 23.39
C THR A 38 -0.54 32.68 23.97
N ALA A 39 0.48 32.14 24.54
CA ALA A 39 1.13 32.16 25.87
C ALA A 39 0.38 31.39 26.99
N ALA A 40 1.02 30.30 27.41
CA ALA A 40 1.34 29.79 28.76
C ALA A 40 0.24 29.43 29.78
N LYS A 41 0.36 28.22 30.37
CA LYS A 41 0.79 28.08 31.79
C LYS A 41 0.99 26.59 32.19
N ASP A 42 2.15 26.37 32.81
CA ASP A 42 2.54 25.23 33.65
C ASP A 42 1.62 24.99 34.85
N THR A 43 1.47 23.73 35.24
CA THR A 43 1.38 23.37 36.66
C THR A 43 1.85 21.93 36.87
N SER A 44 3.00 21.81 37.51
CA SER A 44 3.58 20.61 38.12
C SER A 44 2.86 20.27 39.43
N VAL A 45 2.55 18.99 39.67
CA VAL A 45 2.30 18.51 41.04
C VAL A 45 3.09 17.22 41.26
N THR A 46 4.03 17.32 42.15
CA THR A 46 4.84 16.27 42.77
C THR A 46 4.05 15.67 43.94
N THR A 47 3.97 14.33 44.04
CA THR A 47 3.67 13.72 45.34
C THR A 47 4.49 12.45 45.55
N THR A 48 5.14 12.45 46.68
CA THR A 48 6.10 11.53 47.29
C THR A 48 5.47 10.20 47.74
N ALA A 49 6.30 9.17 47.74
CA ALA A 49 6.06 7.83 48.29
C ALA A 49 6.02 7.79 49.82
N PRO A 50 5.59 6.70 50.40
CA PRO A 50 6.42 6.07 51.40
C PRO A 50 6.68 4.59 51.21
N SER A 51 7.90 4.24 51.57
CA SER A 51 8.52 2.95 51.72
C SER A 51 7.92 2.14 52.87
N SER A 52 7.73 0.83 52.71
CA SER A 52 7.75 -0.13 53.81
C SER A 52 8.36 -1.45 53.35
N MET A 53 9.48 -1.80 54.01
CA MET A 53 10.14 -3.11 53.93
C MET A 53 9.28 -4.16 54.63
N VAL A 54 9.16 -5.36 54.05
CA VAL A 54 9.02 -6.63 54.78
C VAL A 54 9.77 -7.74 54.03
N SER A 55 10.42 -8.53 54.82
CA SER A 55 11.43 -9.57 54.69
C SER A 55 11.01 -10.84 53.92
N SER A 56 11.96 -11.36 53.21
CA SER A 56 12.38 -12.72 52.86
C SER A 56 11.42 -13.92 53.08
N ALA A 57 11.08 -14.60 51.99
CA ALA A 57 11.05 -16.05 51.90
C ALA A 57 11.50 -16.48 50.53
N THR A 58 12.61 -17.21 50.42
CA THR A 58 13.20 -17.77 49.21
C THR A 58 12.40 -19.01 48.83
N THR A 59 11.53 -18.87 47.82
CA THR A 59 11.01 -19.99 47.07
C THR A 59 11.58 -19.85 45.66
N ALA A 60 12.30 -20.85 45.18
CA ALA A 60 12.80 -20.87 43.81
C ALA A 60 11.59 -20.96 42.85
N GLU A 61 11.13 -19.82 42.37
CA GLU A 61 10.23 -19.73 41.25
C GLU A 61 11.03 -19.92 39.97
N THR A 62 10.77 -21.03 39.27
CA THR A 62 11.10 -21.19 37.87
C THR A 62 10.40 -20.04 37.12
N THR A 63 11.16 -19.02 36.78
CA THR A 63 10.72 -17.93 35.88
C THR A 63 10.29 -18.57 34.57
N PRO A 64 9.03 -18.43 34.11
CA PRO A 64 8.68 -18.83 32.76
C PRO A 64 9.56 -18.02 31.81
N GLU A 65 10.30 -18.71 30.94
CA GLU A 65 10.99 -18.09 29.82
C GLU A 65 9.91 -17.36 29.00
N THR A 66 9.89 -16.05 29.09
CA THR A 66 9.02 -15.22 28.26
C THR A 66 9.57 -15.33 26.84
N THR A 67 9.05 -16.26 26.07
CA THR A 67 9.34 -16.37 24.64
C THR A 67 8.84 -15.07 23.99
N VAL A 68 9.78 -14.20 23.63
CA VAL A 68 9.48 -12.96 22.90
C VAL A 68 8.89 -13.39 21.55
N LYS A 69 7.64 -13.02 21.29
CA LYS A 69 7.00 -13.29 20.00
C LYS A 69 7.82 -12.66 18.87
N PRO A 70 7.99 -13.35 17.72
CA PRO A 70 8.63 -12.76 16.55
C PRO A 70 7.88 -11.50 16.12
N LYS A 71 8.63 -10.51 15.64
CA LYS A 71 8.08 -9.27 15.10
C LYS A 71 8.34 -9.17 13.61
N PHE A 72 7.49 -8.41 12.93
CA PHE A 72 7.75 -8.01 11.56
C PHE A 72 8.89 -7.00 11.52
N GLU A 73 9.86 -7.27 10.67
CA GLU A 73 10.89 -6.32 10.24
C GLU A 73 10.53 -5.83 8.85
N PHE A 74 10.92 -4.61 8.52
CA PHE A 74 10.70 -4.07 7.18
C PHE A 74 11.45 -4.91 6.13
N ASN A 75 10.73 -5.38 5.12
CA ASN A 75 11.32 -6.04 3.96
C ASN A 75 11.74 -4.99 2.92
N PRO A 76 13.04 -4.71 2.76
CA PRO A 76 13.49 -3.71 1.79
C PRO A 76 13.26 -4.13 0.33
N HIS A 77 13.19 -5.43 0.06
CA HIS A 77 13.08 -5.99 -1.28
C HIS A 77 11.72 -6.68 -1.50
N PRO A 78 10.61 -5.91 -1.61
CA PRO A 78 9.31 -6.48 -1.89
C PRO A 78 9.31 -7.17 -3.26
N TYR A 79 8.75 -8.37 -3.31
CA TYR A 79 8.73 -9.20 -4.51
C TYR A 79 7.37 -9.85 -4.69
N SER A 80 6.83 -9.77 -5.90
CA SER A 80 5.63 -10.52 -6.28
C SER A 80 5.99 -11.65 -7.23
N LYS A 81 5.74 -12.88 -6.78
CA LYS A 81 5.90 -14.08 -7.60
C LYS A 81 4.96 -14.07 -8.80
N LYS A 82 3.73 -13.56 -8.62
CA LYS A 82 2.75 -13.48 -9.69
C LYS A 82 3.16 -12.47 -10.76
N LEU A 83 3.66 -11.31 -10.37
CA LEU A 83 4.18 -10.32 -11.31
C LEU A 83 5.44 -10.80 -12.04
N SER A 84 6.26 -11.67 -11.45
CA SER A 84 7.47 -12.20 -12.09
C SER A 84 7.17 -13.14 -13.28
N GLU A 85 5.91 -13.54 -13.48
CA GLU A 85 5.48 -14.17 -14.72
C GLU A 85 5.59 -13.21 -15.94
N ARG A 86 5.66 -11.90 -15.69
CA ARG A 86 5.71 -10.83 -16.71
C ARG A 86 6.90 -9.90 -16.58
N ILE A 87 7.42 -9.74 -15.39
CA ILE A 87 8.56 -8.89 -15.10
C ILE A 87 9.81 -9.78 -15.03
N PRO A 88 10.75 -9.65 -15.97
CA PRO A 88 11.98 -10.43 -15.98
C PRO A 88 12.80 -10.28 -14.71
N GLN A 89 13.58 -11.29 -14.35
CA GLN A 89 14.39 -11.29 -13.13
C GLN A 89 15.39 -10.12 -13.08
N GLU A 90 15.98 -9.74 -14.22
CA GLU A 90 16.89 -8.59 -14.28
C GLU A 90 16.25 -7.25 -13.93
N HIS A 91 14.90 -7.13 -14.06
CA HIS A 91 14.16 -5.95 -13.62
C HIS A 91 14.06 -5.92 -12.10
N TRP A 92 13.75 -7.06 -11.47
CA TRP A 92 13.75 -7.20 -10.02
C TRP A 92 15.12 -6.98 -9.41
N ASP A 93 16.17 -7.51 -10.05
CA ASP A 93 17.57 -7.30 -9.62
C ASP A 93 17.95 -5.81 -9.71
N ALA A 94 17.54 -5.12 -10.76
CA ALA A 94 17.74 -3.68 -10.90
C ALA A 94 16.98 -2.89 -9.83
N MET A 95 15.72 -3.27 -9.54
CA MET A 95 14.91 -2.66 -8.48
C MET A 95 15.57 -2.84 -7.12
N ASN A 96 16.01 -4.05 -6.78
CA ASN A 96 16.68 -4.31 -5.51
C ASN A 96 17.97 -3.48 -5.35
N ASN A 97 18.79 -3.41 -6.42
CA ASN A 97 19.99 -2.56 -6.42
C ASN A 97 19.66 -1.07 -6.28
N LEU A 98 18.56 -0.61 -6.90
CA LEU A 98 18.08 0.76 -6.76
C LEU A 98 17.62 1.02 -5.31
N ILE A 99 16.84 0.11 -4.72
CA ILE A 99 16.40 0.21 -3.32
C ILE A 99 17.61 0.34 -2.38
N ASP A 100 18.62 -0.52 -2.56
CA ASP A 100 19.84 -0.49 -1.75
C ASP A 100 20.61 0.82 -1.91
N ALA A 101 20.65 1.37 -3.12
CA ALA A 101 21.28 2.64 -3.40
C ALA A 101 20.54 3.81 -2.73
N VAL A 102 19.23 3.91 -2.90
CA VAL A 102 18.46 5.04 -2.32
C VAL A 102 18.41 5.00 -0.80
N ARG A 103 18.40 3.81 -0.18
CA ARG A 103 18.49 3.67 1.29
C ARG A 103 19.82 4.22 1.85
N LYS A 104 20.87 4.24 1.04
CA LYS A 104 22.19 4.80 1.40
C LYS A 104 22.39 6.24 0.91
N GLY A 105 21.49 6.77 0.09
CA GLY A 105 21.64 8.07 -0.56
C GLY A 105 22.64 8.06 -1.71
N GLU A 106 22.86 6.91 -2.33
CA GLU A 106 23.73 6.78 -3.51
C GLU A 106 23.01 7.30 -4.77
N THR A 107 23.77 7.84 -5.72
CA THR A 107 23.26 8.40 -6.98
C THR A 107 23.43 7.46 -8.16
N THR A 108 23.94 6.25 -7.92
CA THR A 108 24.14 5.22 -8.94
C THR A 108 23.83 3.84 -8.41
N PHE A 109 23.40 2.93 -9.29
CA PHE A 109 23.14 1.54 -8.95
C PHE A 109 23.45 0.62 -10.14
N LYS A 110 23.68 -0.67 -9.88
CA LYS A 110 23.88 -1.67 -10.91
C LYS A 110 22.57 -1.99 -11.61
N CYS A 111 22.57 -2.01 -12.94
CA CYS A 111 21.42 -2.34 -13.75
C CYS A 111 21.89 -3.12 -15.01
N ALA A 112 21.25 -4.24 -15.32
CA ALA A 112 21.70 -5.14 -16.38
C ALA A 112 21.56 -4.52 -17.78
N ASN A 113 20.48 -3.79 -18.04
CA ASN A 113 20.15 -3.22 -19.33
C ASN A 113 19.25 -1.98 -19.19
N GLU A 114 19.04 -1.28 -20.29
CA GLU A 114 18.25 -0.05 -20.33
C GLU A 114 16.74 -0.30 -20.08
N GLU A 115 16.21 -1.47 -20.43
CA GLU A 115 14.80 -1.80 -20.20
C GLU A 115 14.54 -1.96 -18.69
N ALA A 116 15.39 -2.70 -18.00
CA ALA A 116 15.33 -2.84 -16.55
C ALA A 116 15.50 -1.48 -15.85
N TYR A 117 16.41 -0.63 -16.35
CA TYR A 117 16.59 0.73 -15.85
C TYR A 117 15.32 1.57 -16.00
N LYS A 118 14.69 1.59 -17.17
CA LYS A 118 13.46 2.33 -17.44
C LYS A 118 12.31 1.85 -16.59
N TRP A 119 12.21 0.54 -16.37
CA TRP A 119 11.17 -0.03 -15.53
C TRP A 119 11.36 0.35 -14.06
N CYS A 120 12.54 0.12 -13.49
CA CYS A 120 12.75 0.37 -12.05
C CYS A 120 12.79 1.87 -11.70
N THR A 121 13.00 2.76 -12.67
CA THR A 121 12.94 4.23 -12.49
C THR A 121 11.62 4.85 -12.96
N ASP A 122 10.67 4.06 -13.44
CA ASP A 122 9.32 4.54 -13.76
C ASP A 122 8.63 5.07 -12.49
N PRO A 123 8.11 6.31 -12.49
CA PRO A 123 7.49 6.90 -11.29
C PRO A 123 6.34 6.06 -10.71
N THR A 124 5.57 5.37 -11.56
CA THR A 124 4.46 4.51 -11.13
C THR A 124 4.98 3.28 -10.38
N VAL A 125 6.05 2.67 -10.90
CA VAL A 125 6.71 1.52 -10.28
C VAL A 125 7.36 1.93 -8.95
N LEU A 126 8.09 3.07 -8.95
CA LEU A 126 8.69 3.62 -7.73
C LEU A 126 7.65 3.89 -6.66
N CYS A 127 6.53 4.54 -6.99
CA CYS A 127 5.45 4.80 -6.02
C CYS A 127 4.91 3.54 -5.37
N CYS A 128 4.85 2.42 -6.09
CA CYS A 128 4.29 1.17 -5.59
C CYS A 128 5.31 0.32 -4.81
N LEU A 129 6.59 0.32 -5.20
CA LEU A 129 7.62 -0.54 -4.59
C LEU A 129 8.52 0.21 -3.60
N ILE A 130 8.72 1.50 -3.80
CA ILE A 130 9.50 2.38 -2.93
C ILE A 130 8.70 3.67 -2.69
N PRO A 131 7.60 3.63 -1.92
CA PRO A 131 6.72 4.79 -1.75
C PRO A 131 7.44 6.11 -1.43
N PRO A 132 8.49 6.17 -0.58
CA PRO A 132 9.23 7.39 -0.33
C PRO A 132 9.96 7.96 -1.55
N ALA A 133 10.35 7.11 -2.51
CA ALA A 133 11.04 7.55 -3.71
C ALA A 133 10.11 8.31 -4.67
N GLY A 134 8.98 7.73 -5.04
CA GLY A 134 7.95 8.37 -5.85
C GLY A 134 8.50 9.37 -6.85
N THR A 135 8.18 10.66 -6.65
CA THR A 135 8.71 11.79 -7.43
C THR A 135 9.97 12.43 -6.82
N LYS A 136 10.51 11.86 -5.75
CA LYS A 136 11.72 12.38 -5.08
C LYS A 136 13.01 11.79 -5.63
N VAL A 137 12.91 10.70 -6.38
CA VAL A 137 14.02 10.06 -7.08
C VAL A 137 13.63 9.90 -8.55
N GLU A 138 14.47 10.38 -9.45
CA GLU A 138 14.27 10.32 -10.89
C GLU A 138 15.40 9.52 -11.54
N GLY A 139 15.08 8.74 -12.57
CA GLY A 139 16.04 8.10 -13.43
C GLY A 139 16.69 9.12 -14.38
N LYS A 140 17.69 9.88 -13.87
CA LYS A 140 18.28 11.01 -14.57
C LYS A 140 19.74 11.21 -14.14
N SER A 141 20.52 11.81 -15.03
CA SER A 141 21.87 12.26 -14.74
C SER A 141 21.92 13.76 -14.48
N ASP A 142 22.65 14.19 -13.47
CA ASP A 142 22.82 15.62 -13.13
C ASP A 142 23.79 16.37 -14.04
N ASP A 143 24.72 15.64 -14.67
CA ASP A 143 25.79 16.19 -15.50
C ASP A 143 25.49 16.19 -17.01
N GLY A 144 24.27 15.79 -17.41
CA GLY A 144 23.84 15.69 -18.80
C GLY A 144 24.40 14.49 -19.56
N SER A 145 25.13 13.59 -18.89
CA SER A 145 25.53 12.30 -19.45
C SER A 145 24.36 11.33 -19.59
N PRO A 146 24.47 10.21 -20.30
CA PRO A 146 23.42 9.21 -20.33
C PRO A 146 23.01 8.75 -18.92
N ALA A 147 21.71 8.65 -18.70
CA ALA A 147 21.16 8.20 -17.41
C ALA A 147 21.39 6.71 -17.14
N PHE A 148 21.62 5.93 -18.20
CA PHE A 148 22.09 4.54 -18.13
C PHE A 148 23.29 4.36 -19.06
N GLU A 149 24.37 3.79 -18.55
CA GLU A 149 25.57 3.50 -19.30
C GLU A 149 26.40 2.37 -18.68
N ASN A 150 26.88 1.43 -19.49
CA ASN A 150 27.80 0.36 -19.07
C ASN A 150 27.36 -0.43 -17.83
N GLY A 151 26.08 -0.78 -17.75
CA GLY A 151 25.54 -1.56 -16.62
C GLY A 151 25.32 -0.74 -15.33
N THR A 152 25.33 0.58 -15.44
CA THR A 152 25.13 1.50 -14.32
C THR A 152 23.98 2.46 -14.64
N GLY A 153 22.98 2.49 -13.77
CA GLY A 153 21.91 3.48 -13.76
C GLY A 153 22.26 4.65 -12.86
N LYS A 154 21.84 5.86 -13.23
CA LYS A 154 22.02 7.09 -12.46
C LYS A 154 20.71 7.58 -11.91
N LEU A 155 20.76 8.19 -10.74
CA LEU A 155 19.63 8.73 -10.01
C LEU A 155 19.86 10.21 -9.69
N HIS A 156 18.78 10.97 -9.80
CA HIS A 156 18.68 12.34 -9.35
C HIS A 156 17.70 12.46 -8.20
N TYR A 157 18.08 13.16 -7.13
CA TYR A 157 17.19 13.48 -6.02
C TYR A 157 16.60 14.88 -6.19
N THR A 158 15.28 15.01 -6.16
CA THR A 158 14.59 16.30 -6.23
C THR A 158 14.52 17.00 -4.86
N MET A 159 15.15 16.42 -3.83
CA MET A 159 15.30 16.95 -2.48
C MET A 159 16.69 16.64 -1.93
N PRO A 160 17.17 17.26 -0.84
CA PRO A 160 18.44 16.92 -0.21
C PRO A 160 18.52 15.44 0.13
N VAL A 161 19.65 14.80 -0.21
CA VAL A 161 19.83 13.35 -0.04
C VAL A 161 19.64 12.90 1.41
N GLU A 162 20.17 13.67 2.36
CA GLU A 162 20.06 13.38 3.78
C GLU A 162 18.60 13.41 4.27
N GLU A 163 17.78 14.32 3.74
CA GLU A 163 16.34 14.38 4.01
C GLU A 163 15.61 13.18 3.41
N TYR A 164 16.00 12.78 2.19
CA TYR A 164 15.46 11.59 1.57
C TYR A 164 15.77 10.32 2.39
N VAL A 165 17.03 10.14 2.79
CA VAL A 165 17.45 8.97 3.61
C VAL A 165 16.69 8.93 4.94
N LYS A 166 16.47 10.10 5.55
CA LYS A 166 15.64 10.19 6.76
C LYS A 166 14.19 9.80 6.47
N ARG A 167 13.59 10.35 5.40
CA ARG A 167 12.23 10.03 4.95
C ARG A 167 12.06 8.53 4.71
N GLN A 168 13.04 7.87 4.12
CA GLN A 168 13.04 6.42 3.88
C GLN A 168 13.02 5.64 5.20
N LYS A 169 13.90 5.99 6.15
CA LYS A 169 13.95 5.34 7.46
C LYS A 169 12.68 5.54 8.29
N ASP A 170 12.14 6.75 8.27
CA ASP A 170 10.89 7.05 8.97
C ASP A 170 9.72 6.23 8.40
N PHE A 171 9.72 6.03 7.08
CA PHE A 171 8.72 5.20 6.41
C PHE A 171 8.89 3.71 6.74
N GLU A 172 10.10 3.18 6.69
CA GLU A 172 10.40 1.79 7.06
C GLU A 172 9.88 1.49 8.48
N LYS A 173 10.19 2.38 9.42
CA LYS A 173 9.68 2.27 10.80
C LYS A 173 8.15 2.35 10.87
N MET A 174 7.53 3.24 10.10
CA MET A 174 6.07 3.35 10.05
C MET A 174 5.43 2.04 9.59
N ILE A 175 5.98 1.37 8.59
CA ILE A 175 5.47 0.08 8.10
C ILE A 175 5.64 -1.00 9.16
N GLU A 176 6.80 -1.09 9.82
CA GLU A 176 7.00 -2.02 10.94
C GLU A 176 5.97 -1.79 12.06
N ASP A 177 5.75 -0.52 12.44
CA ASP A 177 4.79 -0.15 13.49
C ASP A 177 3.35 -0.52 13.07
N ILE A 178 2.97 -0.33 11.81
CA ILE A 178 1.66 -0.73 11.28
C ILE A 178 1.48 -2.24 11.35
N LEU A 179 2.44 -3.01 10.86
CA LEU A 179 2.35 -4.48 10.85
C LEU A 179 2.28 -5.02 12.27
N ASN A 180 3.24 -4.64 13.12
CA ASN A 180 3.33 -5.15 14.50
C ASN A 180 2.19 -4.69 15.43
N SER A 181 1.42 -3.67 15.04
CA SER A 181 0.25 -3.21 15.79
C SER A 181 -1.05 -3.84 15.34
N ASN A 182 -1.10 -4.44 14.16
CA ASN A 182 -2.35 -4.91 13.57
C ASN A 182 -2.39 -6.40 13.27
N ILE A 183 -1.24 -7.05 13.12
CA ILE A 183 -1.15 -8.49 12.80
C ILE A 183 -0.10 -9.17 13.67
N GLU A 184 -0.30 -10.47 13.92
CA GLU A 184 0.69 -11.32 14.58
C GLU A 184 1.53 -12.05 13.52
N TYR A 185 2.77 -12.39 13.88
CA TYR A 185 3.68 -13.05 12.94
C TYR A 185 3.16 -14.43 12.49
N ASP A 186 2.51 -15.15 13.38
CA ASP A 186 1.92 -16.47 13.19
C ASP A 186 0.46 -16.47 12.69
N ASP A 187 -0.11 -15.28 12.42
CA ASP A 187 -1.40 -15.19 11.73
C ASP A 187 -1.32 -15.90 10.36
N THR A 188 -2.41 -16.57 9.99
CA THR A 188 -2.57 -17.12 8.63
C THR A 188 -2.62 -16.01 7.58
N GLU A 189 -2.41 -16.33 6.32
CA GLU A 189 -2.52 -15.34 5.22
C GLU A 189 -3.90 -14.68 5.19
N TYR A 190 -4.97 -15.44 5.48
CA TYR A 190 -6.32 -14.90 5.60
C TYR A 190 -6.44 -13.88 6.74
N GLU A 191 -5.94 -14.21 7.92
CA GLU A 191 -6.00 -13.32 9.09
C GLU A 191 -5.20 -12.04 8.88
N LYS A 192 -3.98 -12.15 8.33
CA LYS A 192 -3.17 -10.99 7.97
C LYS A 192 -3.91 -10.09 6.98
N ALA A 193 -4.48 -10.69 5.92
CA ALA A 193 -5.23 -9.95 4.92
C ALA A 193 -6.47 -9.27 5.52
N LEU A 194 -7.26 -9.98 6.34
CA LEU A 194 -8.44 -9.42 6.98
C LEU A 194 -8.10 -8.28 7.94
N LYS A 195 -7.14 -8.47 8.83
CA LYS A 195 -6.73 -7.46 9.80
C LYS A 195 -6.19 -6.20 9.13
N LEU A 196 -5.37 -6.35 8.08
CA LEU A 196 -4.88 -5.22 7.29
C LEU A 196 -5.98 -4.53 6.47
N TYR A 197 -6.96 -5.29 5.96
CA TYR A 197 -8.17 -4.74 5.33
C TYR A 197 -8.96 -3.85 6.31
N LEU A 198 -9.21 -4.37 7.50
CA LEU A 198 -9.90 -3.64 8.58
C LEU A 198 -9.09 -2.42 9.03
N TYR A 199 -7.75 -2.54 9.11
CA TYR A 199 -6.87 -1.41 9.42
C TYR A 199 -7.03 -0.27 8.41
N VAL A 200 -6.93 -0.56 7.10
CA VAL A 200 -7.07 0.46 6.07
C VAL A 200 -8.47 1.07 6.10
N ALA A 201 -9.53 0.25 6.14
CA ALA A 201 -10.90 0.72 6.16
C ALA A 201 -11.27 1.54 7.42
N SER A 202 -10.58 1.31 8.56
CA SER A 202 -10.82 2.04 9.80
C SER A 202 -10.07 3.35 9.90
N ASN A 203 -8.89 3.44 9.28
CA ASN A 203 -7.93 4.52 9.54
C ASN A 203 -7.77 5.49 8.36
N PHE A 204 -8.26 5.14 7.17
CA PHE A 204 -8.10 5.97 5.98
C PHE A 204 -9.41 6.64 5.59
N GLU A 205 -9.31 7.80 4.99
CA GLU A 205 -10.43 8.60 4.48
C GLU A 205 -10.34 8.74 2.95
N TYR A 206 -11.47 8.55 2.24
CA TYR A 206 -11.52 8.82 0.81
C TYR A 206 -11.51 10.33 0.58
N LYS A 207 -10.47 10.82 -0.05
CA LYS A 207 -10.26 12.23 -0.30
C LYS A 207 -9.41 12.42 -1.54
N GLU A 208 -9.86 13.26 -2.46
CA GLU A 208 -9.02 13.68 -3.58
C GLU A 208 -7.81 14.45 -3.06
N MET A 209 -6.64 14.08 -3.57
CA MET A 209 -5.40 14.80 -3.30
C MET A 209 -5.39 16.10 -4.11
N ASN A 210 -4.85 17.16 -3.52
CA ASN A 210 -4.60 18.38 -4.28
C ASN A 210 -3.43 18.16 -5.26
N GLU A 211 -3.28 19.06 -6.25
CA GLU A 211 -2.25 18.94 -7.30
C GLU A 211 -0.83 18.82 -6.74
N GLN A 212 -0.52 19.50 -5.64
CA GLN A 212 0.80 19.46 -5.02
C GLN A 212 1.06 18.09 -4.35
N GLU A 213 0.05 17.52 -3.71
CA GLU A 213 0.12 16.18 -3.11
C GLU A 213 0.26 15.10 -4.19
N ALA A 214 -0.43 15.23 -5.32
CA ALA A 214 -0.30 14.31 -6.45
C ALA A 214 1.12 14.30 -7.05
N VAL A 215 1.83 15.43 -6.99
CA VAL A 215 3.23 15.55 -7.43
C VAL A 215 4.22 14.97 -6.42
N ASP A 216 3.84 14.82 -5.14
CA ASP A 216 4.75 14.42 -4.05
C ASP A 216 4.62 12.94 -3.63
N SER A 217 4.66 12.00 -4.57
CA SER A 217 4.55 10.56 -4.24
C SER A 217 3.25 10.19 -3.51
N TYR A 218 2.20 10.06 -4.27
CA TYR A 218 0.83 9.86 -3.77
C TYR A 218 0.69 8.64 -2.81
N VAL A 219 1.40 7.53 -3.03
CA VAL A 219 1.33 6.36 -2.13
C VAL A 219 1.97 6.65 -0.78
N TYR A 220 3.14 7.30 -0.77
CA TYR A 220 3.79 7.72 0.48
C TYR A 220 2.91 8.67 1.28
N LEU A 221 2.34 9.68 0.63
CA LEU A 221 1.45 10.64 1.30
C LEU A 221 0.17 9.98 1.82
N SER A 222 -0.34 8.96 1.13
CA SER A 222 -1.47 8.18 1.64
C SER A 222 -1.14 7.45 2.94
N PHE A 223 0.06 6.91 3.08
CA PHE A 223 0.51 6.34 4.35
C PHE A 223 0.63 7.39 5.45
N VAL A 224 1.17 8.56 5.14
CA VAL A 224 1.38 9.64 6.12
C VAL A 224 0.06 10.30 6.53
N ASN A 225 -0.77 10.65 5.57
CA ASN A 225 -1.99 11.45 5.78
C ASN A 225 -3.23 10.57 6.03
N LYS A 226 -3.13 9.24 5.84
CA LYS A 226 -4.25 8.30 5.95
C LYS A 226 -5.43 8.66 5.06
N ASN A 227 -5.16 9.11 3.83
CA ASN A 227 -6.19 9.44 2.85
C ASN A 227 -5.73 9.20 1.42
N GLY A 228 -6.66 9.30 0.48
CA GLY A 228 -6.40 9.16 -0.95
C GLY A 228 -7.64 8.75 -1.72
N VAL A 229 -7.43 8.39 -2.98
CA VAL A 229 -8.45 7.83 -3.87
C VAL A 229 -8.24 6.33 -4.08
N CYS A 230 -9.04 5.68 -4.91
CA CYS A 230 -8.99 4.23 -5.10
C CYS A 230 -7.60 3.67 -5.46
N GLU A 231 -6.84 4.36 -6.32
CA GLU A 231 -5.48 3.94 -6.69
C GLU A 231 -4.53 3.94 -5.48
N ASN A 232 -4.69 4.92 -4.59
CA ASN A 232 -3.92 5.02 -3.36
C ASN A 232 -4.24 3.86 -2.40
N PHE A 233 -5.54 3.61 -2.19
CA PHE A 233 -5.98 2.51 -1.31
C PHE A 233 -5.51 1.16 -1.82
N ALA A 234 -5.64 0.92 -3.12
CA ALA A 234 -5.16 -0.30 -3.75
C ALA A 234 -3.66 -0.51 -3.55
N ALA A 235 -2.85 0.54 -3.78
CA ALA A 235 -1.39 0.47 -3.64
C ALA A 235 -0.95 0.34 -2.17
N VAL A 236 -1.58 1.09 -1.25
CA VAL A 236 -1.31 1.02 0.20
C VAL A 236 -1.57 -0.39 0.73
N TYR A 237 -2.73 -0.96 0.41
CA TYR A 237 -3.10 -2.28 0.90
C TYR A 237 -2.22 -3.37 0.28
N ALA A 238 -1.97 -3.31 -1.03
CA ALA A 238 -1.05 -4.23 -1.71
C ALA A 238 0.36 -4.18 -1.10
N TYR A 239 0.87 -2.98 -0.79
CA TYR A 239 2.17 -2.82 -0.16
C TYR A 239 2.24 -3.44 1.23
N LEU A 240 1.22 -3.24 2.07
CA LEU A 240 1.14 -3.86 3.40
C LEU A 240 1.09 -5.40 3.32
N LEU A 241 0.35 -5.94 2.35
CA LEU A 241 0.32 -7.38 2.10
C LEU A 241 1.69 -7.91 1.70
N LEU A 242 2.39 -7.26 0.74
CA LEU A 242 3.75 -7.65 0.34
C LEU A 242 4.72 -7.61 1.52
N GLN A 243 4.64 -6.59 2.37
CA GLN A 243 5.47 -6.47 3.57
C GLN A 243 5.15 -7.54 4.62
N SER A 244 3.92 -8.06 4.64
CA SER A 244 3.50 -9.18 5.52
C SER A 244 3.78 -10.56 4.94
N GLY A 245 4.37 -10.64 3.72
CA GLY A 245 4.71 -11.87 3.03
C GLY A 245 3.63 -12.43 2.09
N ILE A 246 2.54 -11.68 1.86
CA ILE A 246 1.45 -12.07 0.95
C ILE A 246 1.68 -11.44 -0.42
N ASP A 247 1.64 -12.24 -1.47
CA ASP A 247 1.79 -11.79 -2.86
C ASP A 247 0.58 -10.96 -3.30
N ALA A 248 0.77 -9.67 -3.53
CA ALA A 248 -0.31 -8.75 -3.87
C ALA A 248 0.19 -7.56 -4.70
N PHE A 249 -0.69 -6.97 -5.49
CA PHE A 249 -0.42 -5.75 -6.26
C PHE A 249 -1.72 -5.04 -6.64
N SER A 250 -1.61 -3.75 -6.94
CA SER A 250 -2.74 -2.95 -7.39
C SER A 250 -3.06 -3.23 -8.86
N ILE A 251 -4.36 -3.33 -9.15
CA ILE A 251 -4.93 -3.45 -10.49
C ILE A 251 -6.07 -2.46 -10.64
N GLY A 252 -6.45 -2.16 -11.88
CA GLY A 252 -7.55 -1.24 -12.15
C GLY A 252 -8.27 -1.52 -13.46
N CYS A 253 -9.51 -1.05 -13.54
CA CYS A 253 -10.34 -1.02 -14.74
C CYS A 253 -10.54 0.44 -15.16
N PHE A 254 -10.17 0.78 -16.38
CA PHE A 254 -10.21 2.17 -16.86
C PHE A 254 -11.22 2.42 -17.99
N ASP A 255 -12.03 1.41 -18.36
CA ASP A 255 -12.94 1.51 -19.52
C ASP A 255 -14.24 2.27 -19.26
N LYS A 256 -14.95 1.97 -18.17
CA LYS A 256 -16.26 2.61 -17.88
C LYS A 256 -16.28 3.33 -16.55
N ASN A 257 -15.82 2.67 -15.50
CA ASN A 257 -15.78 3.21 -14.15
C ASN A 257 -14.33 3.19 -13.70
N CYS A 258 -13.60 4.27 -13.94
CA CYS A 258 -12.19 4.37 -13.58
C CYS A 258 -12.01 4.04 -12.09
N HIS A 259 -11.60 2.80 -11.78
CA HIS A 259 -11.48 2.29 -10.43
C HIS A 259 -10.29 1.34 -10.29
N ALA A 260 -9.67 1.35 -9.11
CA ALA A 260 -8.53 0.50 -8.78
C ALA A 260 -8.76 -0.24 -7.46
N TRP A 261 -8.24 -1.47 -7.37
CA TRP A 261 -8.30 -2.31 -6.19
C TRP A 261 -7.08 -3.25 -6.14
N THR A 262 -6.99 -4.09 -5.13
CA THR A 262 -5.88 -5.03 -4.95
C THR A 262 -6.25 -6.41 -5.45
N TYR A 263 -5.33 -7.05 -6.17
CA TYR A 263 -5.33 -8.49 -6.41
C TYR A 263 -4.30 -9.13 -5.49
N ALA A 264 -4.69 -10.18 -4.76
CA ALA A 264 -3.83 -10.87 -3.81
C ALA A 264 -3.91 -12.38 -4.01
N ILE A 265 -2.80 -13.09 -3.73
CA ILE A 265 -2.74 -14.54 -3.69
C ILE A 265 -2.75 -14.94 -2.21
N ILE A 266 -3.82 -15.59 -1.78
CA ILE A 266 -4.01 -16.02 -0.38
C ILE A 266 -4.29 -17.52 -0.38
N ASN A 267 -3.50 -18.28 0.37
CA ASN A 267 -3.53 -19.75 0.37
C ASN A 267 -3.45 -20.35 -1.04
N GLY A 268 -2.64 -19.71 -1.91
CA GLY A 268 -2.42 -20.15 -3.28
C GLY A 268 -3.56 -19.84 -4.26
N GLN A 269 -4.60 -19.13 -3.84
CA GLN A 269 -5.74 -18.71 -4.68
C GLN A 269 -5.75 -17.20 -4.87
N GLY A 270 -6.17 -16.74 -6.06
CA GLY A 270 -6.31 -15.33 -6.36
C GLY A 270 -7.63 -14.77 -5.84
N TYR A 271 -7.60 -13.52 -5.34
CA TYR A 271 -8.78 -12.79 -4.88
C TYR A 271 -8.68 -11.32 -5.25
N HIS A 272 -9.83 -10.70 -5.50
CA HIS A 272 -9.99 -9.26 -5.58
C HIS A 272 -10.37 -8.72 -4.21
N ILE A 273 -9.68 -7.68 -3.75
CA ILE A 273 -9.91 -7.04 -2.46
C ILE A 273 -9.94 -5.53 -2.64
N ASP A 274 -11.03 -4.89 -2.24
CA ASP A 274 -11.25 -3.47 -2.48
C ASP A 274 -11.43 -2.71 -1.16
N THR A 275 -10.34 -2.15 -0.68
CA THR A 275 -10.35 -1.35 0.55
C THR A 275 -11.00 0.02 0.40
N THR A 276 -11.21 0.52 -0.83
CA THR A 276 -11.91 1.78 -1.07
C THR A 276 -13.39 1.66 -0.77
N TRP A 277 -14.02 0.62 -1.29
CA TRP A 277 -15.45 0.36 -1.07
C TRP A 277 -15.74 -0.24 0.30
N ALA A 278 -14.69 -0.70 1.01
CA ALA A 278 -14.77 -1.13 2.40
C ALA A 278 -15.00 0.01 3.38
N LEU A 279 -14.66 1.24 3.01
CA LEU A 279 -14.66 2.40 3.91
C LEU A 279 -16.02 2.57 4.58
N LYS A 280 -15.98 3.08 5.82
CA LYS A 280 -17.18 3.42 6.59
C LYS A 280 -18.14 4.27 5.74
N GLY A 281 -19.12 3.61 5.15
CA GLY A 281 -20.17 4.27 4.40
C GLY A 281 -21.16 4.99 5.29
N THR A 282 -22.30 5.36 4.73
CA THR A 282 -23.39 6.08 5.40
C THR A 282 -23.98 5.37 6.63
N ARG A 283 -23.65 4.09 6.87
CA ARG A 283 -24.12 3.26 8.00
C ARG A 283 -23.11 3.08 9.13
N ASN A 284 -21.97 3.77 9.11
CA ASN A 284 -20.92 3.71 10.15
C ASN A 284 -20.26 2.33 10.36
N GLY A 285 -20.31 1.43 9.37
CA GLY A 285 -19.67 0.11 9.41
C GLY A 285 -18.64 -0.09 8.32
N ILE A 286 -17.72 -1.04 8.52
CA ILE A 286 -16.78 -1.48 7.48
C ILE A 286 -17.49 -2.58 6.69
N TYR A 287 -17.60 -2.40 5.37
CA TYR A 287 -18.18 -3.42 4.50
C TYR A 287 -17.24 -4.59 4.32
N LEU A 288 -17.76 -5.80 4.44
CA LEU A 288 -17.03 -7.04 4.19
C LEU A 288 -17.27 -7.61 2.78
N ASP A 289 -18.25 -7.08 2.06
CA ASP A 289 -18.62 -7.50 0.70
C ASP A 289 -17.47 -7.38 -0.30
N TYR A 290 -16.51 -6.50 -0.03
CA TYR A 290 -15.38 -6.20 -0.90
C TYR A 290 -14.09 -6.90 -0.48
N PHE A 291 -14.19 -7.84 0.45
CA PHE A 291 -13.09 -8.68 0.90
C PHE A 291 -13.18 -10.07 0.28
N MET A 292 -12.09 -10.57 -0.26
CA MET A 292 -11.96 -11.92 -0.84
C MET A 292 -12.96 -12.22 -1.98
N MET A 293 -13.17 -11.27 -2.89
CA MET A 293 -14.08 -11.44 -4.03
C MET A 293 -13.47 -12.33 -5.11
N SER A 294 -14.33 -13.17 -5.70
CA SER A 294 -14.06 -13.83 -6.97
C SER A 294 -14.28 -12.90 -8.19
N ASP A 295 -13.84 -13.32 -9.38
CA ASP A 295 -14.11 -12.63 -10.67
C ASP A 295 -15.62 -12.34 -10.83
N LYS A 296 -16.46 -13.32 -10.51
CA LYS A 296 -17.91 -13.21 -10.66
C LYS A 296 -18.50 -12.14 -9.75
N GLU A 297 -18.01 -12.04 -8.53
CA GLU A 297 -18.47 -11.04 -7.55
C GLU A 297 -18.00 -9.65 -7.95
N ARG A 298 -16.78 -9.55 -8.46
CA ARG A 298 -16.24 -8.28 -8.95
C ARG A 298 -16.99 -7.77 -10.18
N GLU A 299 -17.38 -8.65 -11.11
CA GLU A 299 -18.17 -8.30 -12.28
C GLU A 299 -19.57 -7.79 -11.94
N TYR A 300 -20.15 -8.26 -10.84
CA TYR A 300 -21.45 -7.80 -10.35
C TYR A 300 -21.46 -6.28 -10.04
N ASP A 301 -20.33 -5.72 -9.67
CA ASP A 301 -20.18 -4.30 -9.34
C ASP A 301 -19.84 -3.42 -10.56
N ASP A 302 -20.15 -3.86 -11.77
CA ASP A 302 -19.83 -3.16 -13.03
C ASP A 302 -18.31 -2.85 -13.21
N CYS A 303 -17.46 -3.62 -12.56
CA CYS A 303 -16.00 -3.58 -12.73
C CYS A 303 -15.52 -4.85 -13.42
N PRO A 304 -15.67 -4.95 -14.75
CA PRO A 304 -15.35 -6.17 -15.48
C PRO A 304 -13.85 -6.48 -15.37
N VAL A 305 -13.55 -7.73 -15.01
CA VAL A 305 -12.16 -8.23 -14.89
C VAL A 305 -11.49 -8.53 -16.23
N GLY A 306 -12.19 -8.31 -17.34
CA GLY A 306 -11.66 -8.55 -18.68
C GLY A 306 -10.65 -7.50 -19.18
N ASP A 307 -10.65 -6.31 -18.61
CA ASP A 307 -9.90 -5.14 -19.11
C ASP A 307 -9.02 -4.49 -18.01
N LEU A 308 -8.37 -5.33 -17.22
CA LEU A 308 -7.54 -4.87 -16.11
C LEU A 308 -6.15 -4.43 -16.56
N THR A 309 -5.62 -3.43 -15.89
CA THR A 309 -4.21 -3.00 -15.96
C THR A 309 -3.59 -3.04 -14.57
N GLY A 310 -2.29 -3.28 -14.51
CA GLY A 310 -1.53 -3.20 -13.26
C GLY A 310 -0.52 -2.06 -13.30
N ALA A 311 -0.39 -1.32 -12.22
CA ALA A 311 0.59 -0.23 -12.13
C ALA A 311 2.04 -0.71 -12.31
N LEU A 312 2.34 -1.92 -11.83
CA LEU A 312 3.68 -2.52 -11.88
C LEU A 312 4.03 -3.17 -13.23
N VAL A 313 3.08 -3.28 -14.13
CA VAL A 313 3.26 -3.82 -15.49
C VAL A 313 2.77 -2.82 -16.54
N PRO A 314 3.46 -1.67 -16.69
CA PRO A 314 3.04 -0.62 -17.62
C PRO A 314 2.86 -1.17 -19.04
N GLY A 315 1.72 -0.84 -19.67
CA GLY A 315 1.42 -1.28 -21.04
C GLY A 315 0.86 -2.69 -21.20
N TYR A 316 0.76 -3.48 -20.14
CA TYR A 316 0.11 -4.80 -20.20
C TYR A 316 -1.34 -4.74 -19.74
N TRP A 317 -2.22 -5.32 -20.56
CA TRP A 317 -3.60 -5.55 -20.19
C TRP A 317 -3.75 -6.96 -19.65
N VAL A 318 -4.20 -7.06 -18.41
CA VAL A 318 -4.55 -8.35 -17.79
C VAL A 318 -5.79 -8.91 -18.50
N ASN A 319 -5.86 -10.23 -18.62
CA ASN A 319 -6.95 -10.98 -19.28
C ASN A 319 -7.17 -10.71 -20.77
N LYS A 320 -6.67 -9.63 -21.36
CA LYS A 320 -6.66 -9.41 -22.84
C LYS A 320 -5.41 -9.98 -23.51
N THR A 321 -4.41 -10.35 -22.73
CA THR A 321 -3.15 -10.96 -23.19
C THR A 321 -3.11 -12.43 -22.80
N SER A 322 -1.98 -13.09 -23.02
CA SER A 322 -1.75 -14.45 -22.50
C SER A 322 -1.57 -14.54 -20.98
N TRP A 323 -1.69 -13.44 -20.26
CA TRP A 323 -1.60 -13.39 -18.80
C TRP A 323 -2.98 -13.23 -18.16
N SER A 324 -3.27 -14.07 -17.18
CA SER A 324 -4.54 -14.11 -16.48
C SER A 324 -4.34 -13.95 -14.98
N LEU A 325 -5.28 -13.24 -14.34
CA LEU A 325 -5.40 -13.10 -12.90
C LEU A 325 -6.72 -13.73 -12.44
N PRO A 326 -6.83 -15.07 -12.42
CA PRO A 326 -8.07 -15.73 -12.06
C PRO A 326 -8.34 -15.60 -10.55
N ALA A 327 -9.57 -15.26 -10.20
CA ALA A 327 -10.11 -15.29 -8.85
C ALA A 327 -11.41 -16.13 -8.89
N THR A 328 -11.28 -17.44 -8.73
CA THR A 328 -12.41 -18.39 -8.87
C THR A 328 -12.86 -19.00 -7.56
N ASP A 329 -12.09 -18.81 -6.50
CA ASP A 329 -12.41 -19.31 -5.16
C ASP A 329 -13.39 -18.37 -4.46
N ASN A 330 -14.44 -18.96 -3.88
CA ASN A 330 -15.47 -18.23 -3.14
C ASN A 330 -15.65 -18.75 -1.70
N ARG A 331 -14.71 -19.54 -1.18
CA ARG A 331 -14.78 -20.13 0.18
C ARG A 331 -14.91 -19.09 1.28
N TYR A 332 -14.33 -17.91 1.08
CA TYR A 332 -14.35 -16.81 2.04
C TYR A 332 -15.43 -15.77 1.73
N ASN A 333 -16.33 -16.08 0.81
CA ASN A 333 -17.37 -15.15 0.42
C ASN A 333 -18.45 -15.03 1.51
N ILE A 334 -18.57 -13.83 2.07
CA ILE A 334 -19.63 -13.46 3.02
C ILE A 334 -20.45 -12.27 2.50
N ARG A 335 -20.49 -12.11 1.17
CA ARG A 335 -21.13 -10.99 0.50
C ARG A 335 -22.65 -11.06 0.60
N ASP A 336 -23.23 -10.21 1.42
CA ASP A 336 -24.67 -9.97 1.55
C ASP A 336 -24.95 -8.61 2.21
N TRP A 337 -24.23 -7.56 1.78
CA TRP A 337 -24.23 -6.24 2.41
C TRP A 337 -23.89 -6.30 3.90
N CYS A 338 -22.80 -6.94 4.19
CA CYS A 338 -22.34 -7.27 5.53
C CYS A 338 -21.43 -6.20 6.11
N TYR A 339 -21.58 -5.96 7.42
CA TYR A 339 -20.76 -5.02 8.18
C TYR A 339 -19.99 -5.74 9.26
N PHE A 340 -18.71 -5.44 9.35
CA PHE A 340 -17.86 -5.95 10.42
C PHE A 340 -18.31 -5.49 11.80
N GLU A 341 -18.35 -6.39 12.76
CA GLU A 341 -18.57 -6.12 14.18
C GLU A 341 -17.33 -6.41 15.02
N SER A 342 -16.83 -7.64 15.00
CA SER A 342 -15.69 -8.05 15.81
C SER A 342 -15.01 -9.30 15.26
N LEU A 343 -13.81 -9.58 15.75
CA LEU A 343 -13.04 -10.78 15.45
C LEU A 343 -12.76 -11.54 16.75
N ASP A 344 -13.19 -12.80 16.83
CA ASP A 344 -12.78 -13.75 17.87
C ASP A 344 -11.62 -14.58 17.32
N GLU A 345 -10.40 -14.10 17.59
CA GLU A 345 -9.18 -14.71 17.06
C GLU A 345 -8.90 -16.09 17.65
N GLU A 346 -9.30 -16.32 18.89
CA GLU A 346 -9.10 -17.60 19.57
C GLU A 346 -9.97 -18.70 18.93
N LYS A 347 -11.23 -18.38 18.63
CA LYS A 347 -12.18 -19.30 18.00
C LYS A 347 -12.15 -19.27 16.48
N LYS A 348 -11.40 -18.33 15.87
CA LYS A 348 -11.35 -18.11 14.42
C LYS A 348 -12.74 -17.78 13.83
N ILE A 349 -13.46 -16.87 14.50
CA ILE A 349 -14.81 -16.44 14.12
C ILE A 349 -14.80 -14.95 13.79
N LEU A 350 -15.33 -14.60 12.62
CA LEU A 350 -15.65 -13.24 12.23
C LEU A 350 -17.13 -12.97 12.50
N HIS A 351 -17.42 -12.04 13.41
CA HIS A 351 -18.78 -11.58 13.70
C HIS A 351 -19.12 -10.38 12.81
N TYR A 352 -20.31 -10.41 12.23
CA TYR A 352 -20.81 -9.37 11.35
C TYR A 352 -22.31 -9.24 11.40
N VAL A 353 -22.87 -8.16 10.90
CA VAL A 353 -24.30 -7.98 10.71
C VAL A 353 -24.64 -7.96 9.23
N ASP A 354 -25.77 -8.55 8.88
CA ASP A 354 -26.30 -8.53 7.51
C ASP A 354 -27.05 -7.23 7.17
N VAL A 355 -27.63 -7.16 5.99
CA VAL A 355 -28.44 -6.03 5.52
C VAL A 355 -29.63 -5.68 6.43
N ASN A 356 -30.14 -6.64 7.19
CA ASN A 356 -31.24 -6.48 8.13
C ASN A 356 -30.79 -6.10 9.55
N ASN A 357 -29.49 -5.91 9.77
CA ASN A 357 -28.81 -5.76 11.06
C ASN A 357 -28.96 -7.00 11.95
N GLU A 358 -29.09 -8.18 11.37
CA GLU A 358 -29.09 -9.42 12.10
C GLU A 358 -27.65 -9.91 12.32
N PRO A 359 -27.25 -10.29 13.55
CA PRO A 359 -25.92 -10.80 13.82
C PRO A 359 -25.70 -12.14 13.13
N LYS A 360 -24.52 -12.29 12.55
CA LYS A 360 -24.04 -13.49 11.84
C LYS A 360 -22.61 -13.82 12.26
N GLU A 361 -22.22 -15.06 12.00
CA GLU A 361 -20.88 -15.57 12.26
C GLU A 361 -20.31 -16.26 11.02
N PHE A 362 -19.05 -16.02 10.75
CA PHE A 362 -18.28 -16.73 9.75
C PHE A 362 -17.08 -17.41 10.41
N HIS A 363 -17.11 -18.75 10.44
CA HIS A 363 -16.09 -19.59 11.04
C HIS A 363 -14.95 -19.81 10.03
N TYR A 364 -14.04 -18.85 9.91
CA TYR A 364 -12.96 -18.91 8.91
C TYR A 364 -11.92 -19.98 9.23
N GLY A 365 -11.83 -20.46 10.46
CA GLY A 365 -10.99 -21.60 10.84
C GLY A 365 -11.45 -22.94 10.25
N ASP A 366 -12.71 -23.06 9.83
CA ASP A 366 -13.26 -24.28 9.24
C ASP A 366 -13.12 -24.33 7.71
N VAL A 367 -12.67 -23.24 7.09
CA VAL A 367 -12.50 -23.15 5.64
C VAL A 367 -11.28 -23.98 5.20
N LYS A 368 -11.52 -24.99 4.37
CA LYS A 368 -10.50 -25.94 3.86
C LYS A 368 -10.10 -25.63 2.43
#